data_e0ded715a37a5f2a4f2f8e86fc2f151d
#
_entry.id   e0ded715a37a5f2a4f2f8e86fc2f151d
#
_cell.length_a   1.000
_cell.length_b   1.000
_cell.length_c   1.000
_cell.angle_alpha   90.00
_cell.angle_beta   90.00
_cell.angle_gamma   90.00
#
_symmetry.space_group_name_H-M   'P 1'
#
loop_
_entity.id
_entity.type
_entity.pdbx_description
1 polymer ?
#
loop_
_entity_poly.entity_id
_entity_poly.type
_entity_poly.pdbx_seq_one_letter_code
_entity_poly.pdbx_strand_id
1 'polypeptide(L)'
;INLKEYKEVREALDEIGLNLDVIEDQEPDPALGNGGLGRLAACFMDSLSTLGYAAYGCGIRYRYGMFKQKIQDGFQVEVPDNWLKNGYPFELHRPEYTYEIKFGGHVRTESREDGSLRFVQEDYQSVLAIPYDMPVVGYGNNVVNTLMIWDAAAKDYFELDSFDKGDYQKAVEQQNLARNLVAVSYTH
;
A
#
# COMPACT_ATOMS: atom_id res chain seq x y z
N ILE A 1 -8.94 -9.35 20.02
CA ILE A 1 -8.05 -9.23 21.19
C ILE A 1 -8.02 -7.78 21.66
N ASN A 2 -7.59 -6.83 20.83
CA ASN A 2 -7.40 -5.42 21.21
C ASN A 2 -8.69 -4.75 21.71
N LEU A 3 -9.83 -5.03 21.09
CA LEU A 3 -11.16 -4.54 21.50
C LEU A 3 -11.76 -5.29 22.70
N LYS A 4 -11.10 -6.37 23.18
CA LYS A 4 -11.55 -7.25 24.28
C LYS A 4 -12.85 -8.01 24.01
N GLU A 5 -13.27 -8.13 22.76
CA GLU A 5 -14.49 -8.82 22.30
C GLU A 5 -14.21 -10.24 21.76
N TYR A 6 -13.01 -10.78 22.04
CA TYR A 6 -12.59 -12.08 21.49
C TYR A 6 -13.51 -13.23 21.90
N LYS A 7 -13.96 -13.21 23.14
CA LYS A 7 -14.82 -14.25 23.68
C LYS A 7 -16.20 -14.23 23.04
N GLU A 8 -16.78 -13.06 22.94
CA GLU A 8 -18.10 -12.82 22.33
C GLU A 8 -18.13 -13.21 20.87
N VAL A 9 -17.07 -12.84 20.12
CA VAL A 9 -16.92 -13.21 18.70
C VAL A 9 -16.76 -14.71 18.53
N ARG A 10 -15.97 -15.37 19.38
CA ARG A 10 -15.80 -16.82 19.35
C ARG A 10 -17.12 -17.54 19.63
N GLU A 11 -17.85 -17.15 20.68
CA GLU A 11 -19.14 -17.74 21.01
C GLU A 11 -20.16 -17.57 19.88
N ALA A 12 -20.25 -16.40 19.26
CA ALA A 12 -21.13 -16.14 18.14
C ALA A 12 -20.78 -16.99 16.89
N LEU A 13 -19.50 -17.21 16.61
CA LEU A 13 -19.07 -18.07 15.52
C LEU A 13 -19.34 -19.55 15.81
N ASP A 14 -19.11 -20.01 17.03
CA ASP A 14 -19.41 -21.38 17.45
C ASP A 14 -20.90 -21.70 17.32
N GLU A 15 -21.80 -20.76 17.60
CA GLU A 15 -23.26 -20.90 17.42
C GLU A 15 -23.67 -21.20 15.98
N ILE A 16 -22.94 -20.68 15.00
CA ILE A 16 -23.17 -20.93 13.57
C ILE A 16 -22.27 -22.03 12.99
N GLY A 17 -21.55 -22.76 13.86
CA GLY A 17 -20.71 -23.89 13.47
C GLY A 17 -19.36 -23.51 12.83
N LEU A 18 -18.87 -22.31 13.04
CA LEU A 18 -17.60 -21.82 12.57
C LEU A 18 -16.57 -21.76 13.69
N ASN A 19 -15.33 -22.17 13.40
CA ASN A 19 -14.23 -22.09 14.35
C ASN A 19 -13.37 -20.85 14.06
N LEU A 20 -13.25 -19.95 15.04
CA LEU A 20 -12.50 -18.70 14.89
C LEU A 20 -11.03 -18.93 14.55
N ASP A 21 -10.36 -19.89 15.21
CA ASP A 21 -8.94 -20.16 14.97
C ASP A 21 -8.69 -20.65 13.53
N VAL A 22 -9.62 -21.41 12.96
CA VAL A 22 -9.56 -21.87 11.57
C VAL A 22 -9.76 -20.72 10.59
N ILE A 23 -10.64 -19.77 10.93
CA ILE A 23 -10.90 -18.59 10.09
C ILE A 23 -9.69 -17.65 10.11
N GLU A 24 -9.12 -17.40 11.28
CA GLU A 24 -7.91 -16.57 11.44
C GLU A 24 -6.74 -17.10 10.57
N ASP A 25 -6.55 -18.42 10.52
CA ASP A 25 -5.51 -19.08 9.71
C ASP A 25 -5.71 -18.94 8.19
N GLN A 26 -6.91 -18.59 7.73
CA GLN A 26 -7.19 -18.41 6.30
C GLN A 26 -6.82 -17.01 5.78
N GLU A 27 -6.72 -16.02 6.68
CA GLU A 27 -6.39 -14.66 6.29
C GLU A 27 -4.89 -14.52 6.00
N PRO A 28 -4.50 -14.06 4.80
CA PRO A 28 -3.10 -13.82 4.51
C PRO A 28 -2.61 -12.57 5.24
N ASP A 29 -1.39 -12.62 5.71
CA ASP A 29 -0.72 -11.43 6.23
C ASP A 29 -0.54 -10.38 5.14
N PRO A 30 -0.73 -9.08 5.46
CA PRO A 30 -0.44 -8.01 4.52
C PRO A 30 1.07 -7.93 4.26
N ALA A 31 1.46 -7.98 2.99
CA ALA A 31 2.85 -8.01 2.59
C ALA A 31 3.46 -6.60 2.53
N LEU A 32 3.50 -5.89 3.65
CA LEU A 32 3.93 -4.49 3.75
C LEU A 32 5.43 -4.30 4.06
N GLY A 33 6.17 -5.40 4.21
CA GLY A 33 7.60 -5.36 4.49
C GLY A 33 8.23 -6.75 4.39
N ASN A 34 9.57 -6.80 4.36
CA ASN A 34 10.33 -8.03 4.17
C ASN A 34 11.29 -8.37 5.32
N GLY A 35 11.25 -7.63 6.42
CA GLY A 35 12.16 -7.85 7.53
C GLY A 35 11.96 -6.89 8.70
N GLY A 36 13.06 -6.58 9.39
CA GLY A 36 13.06 -5.82 10.64
C GLY A 36 12.43 -4.44 10.56
N LEU A 37 12.69 -3.68 9.50
CA LEU A 37 12.13 -2.32 9.34
C LEU A 37 10.61 -2.33 9.20
N GLY A 38 10.07 -3.23 8.38
CA GLY A 38 8.62 -3.37 8.22
C GLY A 38 7.94 -3.81 9.53
N ARG A 39 8.55 -4.77 10.25
CA ARG A 39 8.04 -5.21 11.55
C ARG A 39 8.13 -4.12 12.60
N LEU A 40 9.20 -3.33 12.61
CA LEU A 40 9.37 -2.19 13.52
C LEU A 40 8.26 -1.15 13.32
N ALA A 41 7.93 -0.81 12.08
CA ALA A 41 6.83 0.10 11.76
C ALA A 41 5.49 -0.40 12.31
N ALA A 42 5.19 -1.69 12.15
CA ALA A 42 3.99 -2.32 12.70
C ALA A 42 3.95 -2.23 14.24
N CYS A 43 5.07 -2.53 14.90
CA CYS A 43 5.17 -2.43 16.36
C CYS A 43 5.01 -0.98 16.87
N PHE A 44 5.55 0.00 16.15
CA PHE A 44 5.37 1.41 16.50
C PHE A 44 3.92 1.86 16.36
N MET A 45 3.25 1.48 15.28
CA MET A 45 1.84 1.83 15.08
C MET A 45 0.95 1.23 16.18
N ASP A 46 1.16 -0.05 16.54
CA ASP A 46 0.45 -0.72 17.62
C ASP A 46 0.72 -0.04 18.98
N SER A 47 1.98 0.26 19.28
CA SER A 47 2.37 0.93 20.52
C SER A 47 1.80 2.35 20.64
N LEU A 48 1.85 3.14 19.57
CA LEU A 48 1.29 4.50 19.55
C LEU A 48 -0.23 4.48 19.75
N SER A 49 -0.92 3.54 19.12
CA SER A 49 -2.36 3.38 19.31
C SER A 49 -2.69 2.96 20.75
N THR A 50 -1.93 2.02 21.31
CA THR A 50 -2.13 1.54 22.68
C THR A 50 -1.82 2.60 23.74
N LEU A 51 -0.83 3.44 23.51
CA LEU A 51 -0.47 4.56 24.38
C LEU A 51 -1.37 5.80 24.19
N GLY A 52 -2.29 5.79 23.24
CA GLY A 52 -3.25 6.87 23.03
C GLY A 52 -2.71 8.06 22.23
N TYR A 53 -1.59 7.92 21.56
CA TYR A 53 -1.05 8.95 20.68
C TYR A 53 -1.79 9.00 19.34
N ALA A 54 -2.14 10.20 18.87
CA ALA A 54 -2.61 10.39 17.51
C ALA A 54 -1.45 10.26 16.54
N ALA A 55 -1.48 9.26 15.66
CA ALA A 55 -0.40 8.96 14.73
C ALA A 55 -0.92 8.49 13.37
N TYR A 56 -0.16 8.85 12.33
CA TYR A 56 -0.35 8.32 10.97
C TYR A 56 0.94 7.66 10.52
N GLY A 57 0.85 6.41 10.08
CA GLY A 57 1.91 5.74 9.35
C GLY A 57 1.71 5.93 7.85
N CYS A 58 2.79 6.01 7.09
CA CYS A 58 2.74 6.04 5.63
C CYS A 58 3.68 4.98 5.06
N GLY A 59 3.20 4.26 4.05
CA GLY A 59 3.98 3.21 3.39
C GLY A 59 3.53 2.97 1.96
N ILE A 60 4.20 2.05 1.30
CA ILE A 60 3.85 1.62 -0.07
C ILE A 60 2.93 0.41 0.01
N ARG A 61 1.86 0.41 -0.78
CA ARG A 61 0.98 -0.74 -0.99
C ARG A 61 1.60 -1.64 -2.07
N TYR A 62 2.52 -2.50 -1.65
CA TYR A 62 3.19 -3.40 -2.58
C TYR A 62 2.20 -4.39 -3.20
N ARG A 63 2.27 -4.59 -4.52
CA ARG A 63 1.42 -5.54 -5.24
C ARG A 63 1.75 -6.98 -4.90
N TYR A 64 3.03 -7.24 -4.66
CA TYR A 64 3.51 -8.56 -4.29
C TYR A 64 4.29 -8.46 -3.00
N GLY A 65 4.14 -9.48 -2.15
CA GLY A 65 5.03 -9.69 -1.03
C GLY A 65 6.45 -10.05 -1.50
N MET A 66 7.34 -10.32 -0.55
CA MET A 66 8.72 -10.68 -0.88
C MET A 66 8.75 -11.91 -1.80
N PHE A 67 8.20 -13.01 -1.37
CA PHE A 67 7.90 -14.22 -2.15
C PHE A 67 7.16 -15.24 -1.28
N LYS A 68 6.47 -16.17 -1.92
CA LYS A 68 5.87 -17.34 -1.28
C LYS A 68 6.69 -18.58 -1.59
N GLN A 69 7.01 -19.34 -0.57
CA GLN A 69 7.76 -20.60 -0.73
C GLN A 69 6.79 -21.76 -1.03
N LYS A 70 7.17 -22.57 -2.02
CA LYS A 70 6.50 -23.84 -2.35
C LYS A 70 7.51 -24.96 -2.38
N ILE A 71 7.06 -26.19 -2.12
CA ILE A 71 7.85 -27.38 -2.35
C ILE A 71 7.36 -28.02 -3.65
N GLN A 72 8.27 -28.19 -4.61
CA GLN A 72 8.02 -28.87 -5.86
C GLN A 72 9.12 -29.91 -6.10
N ASP A 73 8.73 -31.15 -6.29
CA ASP A 73 9.66 -32.30 -6.50
C ASP A 73 10.71 -32.43 -5.39
N GLY A 74 10.34 -32.07 -4.15
CA GLY A 74 11.24 -32.10 -2.98
C GLY A 74 12.16 -30.89 -2.84
N PHE A 75 12.09 -29.92 -3.74
CA PHE A 75 12.88 -28.68 -3.71
C PHE A 75 12.03 -27.48 -3.37
N GLN A 76 12.63 -26.50 -2.69
CA GLN A 76 12.02 -25.21 -2.45
C GLN A 76 11.99 -24.40 -3.75
N VAL A 77 10.81 -23.88 -4.09
CA VAL A 77 10.60 -22.96 -5.21
C VAL A 77 9.96 -21.70 -4.71
N GLU A 78 10.50 -20.56 -5.13
CA GLU A 78 9.96 -19.23 -4.79
C GLU A 78 8.99 -18.77 -5.88
N VAL A 79 7.82 -18.30 -5.47
CA VAL A 79 6.80 -17.77 -6.38
C VAL A 79 6.33 -16.40 -5.87
N PRO A 80 5.81 -15.52 -6.75
CA PRO A 80 5.28 -14.25 -6.33
C PRO A 80 4.19 -14.41 -5.25
N ASP A 81 4.30 -13.65 -4.16
CA ASP A 81 3.26 -13.58 -3.13
C ASP A 81 2.20 -12.57 -3.54
N ASN A 82 1.17 -13.05 -4.21
CA ASN A 82 0.03 -12.23 -4.65
C ASN A 82 -1.03 -12.15 -3.53
N TRP A 83 -0.70 -11.47 -2.45
CA TRP A 83 -1.54 -11.32 -1.26
C TRP A 83 -2.85 -10.56 -1.51
N LEU A 84 -2.90 -9.73 -2.56
CA LEU A 84 -4.07 -8.95 -2.96
C LEU A 84 -5.01 -9.68 -3.93
N LYS A 85 -4.72 -10.94 -4.28
CA LYS A 85 -5.49 -11.69 -5.30
C LYS A 85 -7.00 -11.73 -5.03
N ASN A 86 -7.37 -11.85 -3.77
CA ASN A 86 -8.77 -11.95 -3.34
C ASN A 86 -9.28 -10.64 -2.70
N GLY A 87 -8.52 -9.54 -2.82
CA GLY A 87 -8.71 -8.31 -2.04
C GLY A 87 -8.14 -8.45 -0.64
N TYR A 88 -8.19 -7.34 0.12
CA TYR A 88 -7.78 -7.32 1.53
C TYR A 88 -8.84 -6.59 2.36
N PRO A 89 -9.59 -7.30 3.24
CA PRO A 89 -10.78 -6.73 3.89
C PRO A 89 -10.48 -5.66 4.94
N PHE A 90 -9.22 -5.57 5.39
CA PHE A 90 -8.80 -4.62 6.43
C PHE A 90 -8.21 -3.31 5.87
N GLU A 91 -8.37 -3.04 4.58
CA GLU A 91 -8.01 -1.76 3.97
C GLU A 91 -9.24 -1.05 3.43
N LEU A 92 -9.27 0.28 3.56
CA LEU A 92 -10.32 1.14 3.03
C LEU A 92 -9.74 1.99 1.90
N HIS A 93 -10.18 1.77 0.67
CA HIS A 93 -9.80 2.58 -0.49
C HIS A 93 -10.33 4.01 -0.36
N ARG A 94 -9.46 5.01 -0.52
CA ARG A 94 -9.77 6.45 -0.36
C ARG A 94 -9.45 7.23 -1.63
N PRO A 95 -10.16 6.98 -2.75
CA PRO A 95 -9.87 7.60 -4.04
C PRO A 95 -10.03 9.11 -4.02
N GLU A 96 -10.85 9.65 -3.11
CA GLU A 96 -11.06 11.09 -2.92
C GLU A 96 -9.80 11.84 -2.47
N TYR A 97 -8.81 11.13 -1.95
CA TYR A 97 -7.50 11.68 -1.54
C TYR A 97 -6.38 11.27 -2.50
N THR A 98 -6.70 11.04 -3.76
CA THR A 98 -5.68 10.76 -4.78
C THR A 98 -4.87 12.01 -5.10
N TYR A 99 -3.54 11.88 -5.12
CA TYR A 99 -2.61 12.95 -5.47
C TYR A 99 -1.83 12.64 -6.74
N GLU A 100 -1.59 13.66 -7.53
CA GLU A 100 -0.62 13.60 -8.63
C GLU A 100 0.79 13.89 -8.11
N ILE A 101 1.70 12.92 -8.24
CA ILE A 101 3.10 13.02 -7.84
C ILE A 101 3.97 13.16 -9.09
N LYS A 102 4.86 14.14 -9.09
CA LYS A 102 5.73 14.47 -10.20
C LYS A 102 7.14 13.98 -9.93
N PHE A 103 7.71 13.25 -10.89
CA PHE A 103 9.05 12.70 -10.82
C PHE A 103 9.96 13.29 -11.91
N GLY A 104 11.20 13.62 -11.54
CA GLY A 104 12.19 14.14 -12.49
C GLY A 104 11.88 15.55 -13.00
N GLY A 105 12.32 15.83 -14.22
CA GLY A 105 12.20 17.15 -14.82
C GLY A 105 13.16 18.17 -14.19
N HIS A 106 12.86 19.43 -14.42
CA HIS A 106 13.61 20.58 -13.86
C HIS A 106 12.67 21.62 -13.28
N VAL A 107 13.18 22.47 -12.40
CA VAL A 107 12.41 23.52 -11.75
C VAL A 107 12.80 24.86 -12.35
N ARG A 108 11.84 25.56 -12.94
CA ARG A 108 11.95 26.95 -13.37
C ARG A 108 11.39 27.87 -12.32
N THR A 109 12.08 28.98 -12.07
CA THR A 109 11.63 29.99 -11.12
C THR A 109 11.01 31.16 -11.89
N GLU A 110 9.83 31.59 -11.45
CA GLU A 110 9.11 32.75 -11.95
C GLU A 110 8.97 33.79 -10.84
N SER A 111 9.21 35.08 -11.14
CA SER A 111 8.89 36.15 -10.21
C SER A 111 7.45 36.59 -10.41
N ARG A 112 6.70 36.66 -9.31
CA ARG A 112 5.33 37.21 -9.31
C ARG A 112 5.36 38.73 -9.19
N GLU A 113 4.23 39.37 -9.48
CA GLU A 113 4.07 40.84 -9.38
C GLU A 113 4.28 41.37 -7.96
N ASP A 114 3.98 40.55 -6.94
CA ASP A 114 4.18 40.86 -5.53
C ASP A 114 5.63 40.66 -5.03
N GLY A 115 6.55 40.29 -5.94
CA GLY A 115 7.96 40.01 -5.64
C GLY A 115 8.22 38.63 -5.07
N SER A 116 7.20 37.80 -4.86
CA SER A 116 7.38 36.41 -4.44
C SER A 116 7.84 35.53 -5.60
N LEU A 117 8.51 34.41 -5.27
CA LEU A 117 8.95 33.43 -6.25
C LEU A 117 7.94 32.30 -6.37
N ARG A 118 7.65 31.90 -7.60
CA ARG A 118 6.92 30.69 -7.94
C ARG A 118 7.88 29.68 -8.55
N PHE A 119 7.85 28.46 -8.03
CA PHE A 119 8.60 27.34 -8.58
C PHE A 119 7.67 26.49 -9.45
N VAL A 120 8.03 26.30 -10.71
CA VAL A 120 7.28 25.52 -11.69
C VAL A 120 8.12 24.34 -12.12
N GLN A 121 7.64 23.13 -11.90
CA GLN A 121 8.30 21.91 -12.38
C GLN A 121 7.86 21.62 -13.81
N GLU A 122 8.83 21.44 -14.71
CA GLU A 122 8.63 21.18 -16.13
C GLU A 122 9.32 19.86 -16.55
N ASP A 123 8.88 19.25 -17.65
CA ASP A 123 9.41 18.01 -18.22
C ASP A 123 9.42 16.83 -17.23
N TYR A 124 8.41 16.75 -16.38
CA TYR A 124 8.25 15.70 -15.37
C TYR A 124 7.39 14.55 -15.91
N GLN A 125 7.58 13.37 -15.32
CA GLN A 125 6.65 12.25 -15.40
C GLN A 125 5.71 12.29 -14.19
N SER A 126 4.43 11.97 -14.36
CA SER A 126 3.47 11.97 -13.27
C SER A 126 2.89 10.58 -13.01
N VAL A 127 2.60 10.34 -11.73
CA VAL A 127 1.95 9.12 -11.25
C VAL A 127 0.86 9.54 -10.27
N LEU A 128 -0.28 8.88 -10.30
CA LEU A 128 -1.33 9.03 -9.30
C LEU A 128 -0.97 8.18 -8.08
N ALA A 129 -0.86 8.80 -6.92
CA ALA A 129 -0.76 8.15 -5.63
C ALA A 129 -2.16 7.99 -5.04
N ILE A 130 -2.59 6.74 -4.84
CA ILE A 130 -3.94 6.38 -4.40
C ILE A 130 -3.84 5.78 -3.00
N PRO A 131 -4.42 6.43 -1.96
CA PRO A 131 -4.29 5.94 -0.60
C PRO A 131 -5.32 4.86 -0.25
N TYR A 132 -4.88 3.95 0.62
CA TYR A 132 -5.69 2.96 1.31
C TYR A 132 -5.41 3.09 2.81
N ASP A 133 -6.44 3.25 3.60
CA ASP A 133 -6.35 3.37 5.05
C ASP A 133 -6.45 1.98 5.70
N MET A 134 -5.46 1.62 6.49
CA MET A 134 -5.49 0.43 7.35
C MET A 134 -5.62 0.86 8.80
N PRO A 135 -6.74 0.54 9.49
CA PRO A 135 -6.92 0.90 10.88
C PRO A 135 -6.01 0.08 11.79
N VAL A 136 -5.35 0.74 12.73
CA VAL A 136 -4.53 0.13 13.77
C VAL A 136 -5.15 0.44 15.14
N VAL A 137 -5.75 -0.57 15.74
CA VAL A 137 -6.56 -0.45 16.97
C VAL A 137 -5.66 -0.58 18.20
N GLY A 138 -5.76 0.36 19.14
CA GLY A 138 -5.08 0.32 20.42
C GLY A 138 -5.63 -0.76 21.36
N TYR A 139 -4.78 -1.29 22.22
CA TYR A 139 -5.16 -2.33 23.17
C TYR A 139 -5.99 -1.76 24.34
N GLY A 140 -7.25 -2.20 24.43
CA GLY A 140 -8.14 -1.89 25.54
C GLY A 140 -8.50 -0.42 25.71
N ASN A 141 -8.42 0.36 24.63
CA ASN A 141 -8.85 1.75 24.54
C ASN A 141 -9.66 1.99 23.25
N ASN A 142 -10.13 3.22 23.05
CA ASN A 142 -10.93 3.60 21.87
C ASN A 142 -10.09 4.35 20.80
N VAL A 143 -8.77 4.20 20.82
CA VAL A 143 -7.88 4.86 19.85
C VAL A 143 -7.71 3.96 18.64
N VAL A 144 -7.94 4.53 17.47
CA VAL A 144 -7.67 3.90 16.18
C VAL A 144 -6.79 4.85 15.37
N ASN A 145 -5.57 4.44 15.13
CA ASN A 145 -4.65 5.16 14.23
C ASN A 145 -4.75 4.60 12.81
N THR A 146 -4.20 5.31 11.85
CA THR A 146 -4.24 4.92 10.45
C THR A 146 -2.83 4.64 9.92
N LEU A 147 -2.63 3.46 9.37
CA LEU A 147 -1.53 3.20 8.46
C LEU A 147 -2.03 3.44 7.03
N MET A 148 -1.60 4.55 6.44
CA MET A 148 -1.95 4.93 5.07
C MET A 148 -0.94 4.33 4.11
N ILE A 149 -1.39 3.39 3.28
CA ILE A 149 -0.57 2.74 2.26
C ILE A 149 -0.96 3.26 0.88
N TRP A 150 0.03 3.53 0.04
CA TRP A 150 -0.14 4.20 -1.23
C TRP A 150 0.10 3.25 -2.39
N ASP A 151 -0.92 3.09 -3.22
CA ASP A 151 -0.79 2.45 -4.54
C ASP A 151 -0.42 3.50 -5.58
N ALA A 152 0.10 3.04 -6.72
CA ALA A 152 0.50 3.88 -7.82
C ALA A 152 -0.23 3.50 -9.10
N ALA A 153 -0.79 4.50 -9.79
CA ALA A 153 -1.44 4.34 -11.08
C ALA A 153 -0.93 5.35 -12.10
N ALA A 154 -0.96 4.97 -13.37
CA ALA A 154 -0.71 5.91 -14.45
C ALA A 154 -1.86 6.93 -14.52
N LYS A 155 -1.53 8.20 -14.76
CA LYS A 155 -2.53 9.25 -14.97
C LYS A 155 -3.25 9.03 -16.31
N ASP A 156 -2.46 8.76 -17.34
CA ASP A 156 -2.94 8.42 -18.68
C ASP A 156 -2.69 6.93 -18.92
N TYR A 157 -3.77 6.18 -19.11
CA TYR A 157 -3.68 4.71 -19.21
C TYR A 157 -2.95 4.24 -20.46
N PHE A 158 -2.96 5.05 -21.54
CA PHE A 158 -2.41 4.63 -22.81
C PHE A 158 -2.26 5.84 -23.75
N GLU A 159 -1.05 6.12 -24.23
CA GLU A 159 -0.80 7.13 -25.24
C GLU A 159 -1.10 6.58 -26.65
N LEU A 160 -2.32 6.76 -27.14
CA LEU A 160 -2.76 6.32 -28.45
C LEU A 160 -1.91 6.86 -29.58
N ASP A 161 -1.50 8.13 -29.52
CA ASP A 161 -0.64 8.77 -30.54
C ASP A 161 0.73 8.10 -30.68
N SER A 162 1.31 7.66 -29.57
CA SER A 162 2.58 6.92 -29.57
C SER A 162 2.39 5.50 -30.08
N PHE A 163 1.30 4.86 -29.72
CA PHE A 163 0.95 3.53 -30.19
C PHE A 163 0.74 3.50 -31.73
N ASP A 164 -0.01 4.44 -32.26
CA ASP A 164 -0.29 4.56 -33.70
C ASP A 164 0.99 4.84 -34.51
N LYS A 165 1.99 5.47 -33.91
CA LYS A 165 3.32 5.67 -34.50
C LYS A 165 4.25 4.47 -34.34
N GLY A 166 3.82 3.39 -33.71
CA GLY A 166 4.61 2.18 -33.46
C GLY A 166 5.58 2.27 -32.29
N ASP A 167 5.52 3.32 -31.48
CA ASP A 167 6.33 3.47 -30.27
C ASP A 167 5.61 2.86 -29.06
N TYR A 168 5.58 1.54 -29.01
CA TYR A 168 4.90 0.76 -27.98
C TYR A 168 5.52 0.96 -26.59
N GLN A 169 6.81 1.24 -26.50
CA GLN A 169 7.48 1.46 -25.20
C GLN A 169 6.98 2.75 -24.58
N LYS A 170 6.92 3.83 -25.33
CA LYS A 170 6.43 5.12 -24.87
C LYS A 170 4.94 5.07 -24.52
N ALA A 171 4.14 4.34 -25.30
CA ALA A 171 2.69 4.18 -25.05
C ALA A 171 2.36 3.57 -23.67
N VAL A 172 3.28 2.80 -23.08
CA VAL A 172 3.10 2.14 -21.78
C VAL A 172 4.07 2.61 -20.70
N GLU A 173 4.87 3.64 -20.96
CA GLU A 173 5.93 4.11 -20.07
C GLU A 173 5.39 4.53 -18.71
N GLN A 174 4.31 5.30 -18.64
CA GLN A 174 3.69 5.73 -17.40
C GLN A 174 3.13 4.55 -16.60
N GLN A 175 2.57 3.54 -17.26
CA GLN A 175 2.10 2.33 -16.60
C GLN A 175 3.25 1.53 -15.99
N ASN A 176 4.38 1.45 -16.71
CA ASN A 176 5.57 0.76 -16.22
C ASN A 176 6.19 1.50 -15.03
N LEU A 177 6.26 2.83 -15.07
CA LEU A 177 6.72 3.63 -13.94
C LEU A 177 5.85 3.38 -12.71
N ALA A 178 4.53 3.50 -12.82
CA ALA A 178 3.61 3.26 -11.72
C ALA A 178 3.74 1.83 -11.16
N ARG A 179 3.82 0.82 -12.02
CA ARG A 179 4.00 -0.58 -11.60
C ARG A 179 5.30 -0.82 -10.85
N ASN A 180 6.40 -0.22 -11.32
CA ASN A 180 7.71 -0.40 -10.69
C ASN A 180 7.78 0.22 -9.30
N LEU A 181 7.08 1.32 -9.05
CA LEU A 181 7.03 1.97 -7.73
C LEU A 181 6.42 1.09 -6.65
N VAL A 182 5.47 0.22 -7.02
CA VAL A 182 4.70 -0.61 -6.07
C VAL A 182 4.87 -2.11 -6.32
N ALA A 183 5.93 -2.53 -7.02
CA ALA A 183 6.06 -3.91 -7.46
C ALA A 183 6.24 -4.87 -6.29
N VAL A 184 7.33 -4.77 -5.54
CA VAL A 184 7.70 -5.70 -4.46
C VAL A 184 8.38 -5.00 -3.29
N SER A 185 8.20 -5.57 -2.11
CA SER A 185 8.76 -5.09 -0.85
C SER A 185 10.12 -5.70 -0.55
N TYR A 186 11.14 -5.45 -1.37
CA TYR A 186 12.50 -5.78 -0.97
C TYR A 186 13.52 -4.82 -1.54
N THR A 187 14.62 -4.69 -0.83
CA THR A 187 15.79 -3.90 -1.24
C THR A 187 16.92 -4.84 -1.58
N HIS A 188 17.65 -4.48 -2.57
CA HIS A 188 18.88 -5.19 -2.94
C HIS A 188 20.06 -4.69 -2.11
#